data_c39ad322080aa75e1fabd8b4cba644ae
#
_entry.id   c39ad322080aa75e1fabd8b4cba644ae
#
_cell.length_a   1.000
_cell.length_b   1.000
_cell.length_c   1.000
_cell.angle_alpha   90.00
_cell.angle_beta   90.00
_cell.angle_gamma   90.00
#
_symmetry.space_group_name_H-M   'P 1'
#
loop_
_entity.id
_entity.type
_entity.pdbx_description
1 polymer ?
#
loop_
_entity_poly.entity_id
_entity_poly.type
_entity_poly.pdbx_seq_one_letter_code
_entity_poly.pdbx_strand_id
1 'polypeptide(L)'
;MLAYLCGPIEFTEDGGRLWRRKLAPFLRDQLGHRVYDPAEDEMKNLTEEEAAHFREWKTTDLDRFRRTVRKIIAFDLDLIENKADYLICYWPSENAHSGGTSAELTVAHRKGIPVYLVTPIAIDQVSGWMLACSDQLFTSIEGLKEFLAARFAREKQTQLWK
;
A
#
# COMPACT_ATOMS: atom_id res chain seq x y z
N MET A 1 -3.36 11.78 -10.05
CA MET A 1 -3.24 10.32 -9.88
C MET A 1 -3.48 9.95 -8.42
N LEU A 2 -3.86 8.70 -8.12
CA LEU A 2 -4.00 8.15 -6.77
C LEU A 2 -2.94 7.06 -6.53
N ALA A 3 -2.07 7.31 -5.57
CA ALA A 3 -1.11 6.32 -5.04
C ALA A 3 -1.75 5.56 -3.87
N TYR A 4 -1.75 4.24 -3.92
CA TYR A 4 -2.16 3.38 -2.81
C TYR A 4 -0.91 2.86 -2.09
N LEU A 5 -0.81 3.09 -0.78
CA LEU A 5 0.35 2.68 0.03
C LEU A 5 0.06 1.37 0.76
N CYS A 6 0.56 0.26 0.25
CA CYS A 6 0.41 -1.05 0.88
C CYS A 6 1.69 -1.51 1.60
N GLY A 7 1.52 -2.43 2.54
CA GLY A 7 2.61 -2.96 3.33
C GLY A 7 2.13 -3.37 4.73
N PRO A 8 2.91 -4.16 5.47
CA PRO A 8 2.52 -4.64 6.80
C PRO A 8 2.09 -3.51 7.73
N ILE A 9 0.99 -3.72 8.45
CA ILE A 9 0.45 -2.86 9.51
C ILE A 9 0.43 -3.65 10.82
N GLU A 10 -0.25 -4.80 10.82
CA GLU A 10 -0.21 -5.73 11.94
C GLU A 10 1.24 -6.26 12.12
N PHE A 11 1.63 -6.50 13.35
CA PHE A 11 2.93 -7.07 13.73
C PHE A 11 4.14 -6.19 13.38
N THR A 12 3.94 -4.90 13.12
CA THR A 12 5.01 -3.91 13.02
C THR A 12 4.99 -2.98 14.23
N GLU A 13 6.17 -2.56 14.72
CA GLU A 13 6.29 -1.75 15.94
C GLU A 13 5.55 -0.40 15.83
N ASP A 14 5.60 0.21 14.65
CA ASP A 14 5.00 1.51 14.37
C ASP A 14 3.64 1.44 13.63
N GLY A 15 3.09 0.25 13.46
CA GLY A 15 1.89 0.04 12.63
C GLY A 15 2.12 0.40 11.15
N GLY A 16 3.36 0.30 10.69
CA GLY A 16 3.74 0.63 9.31
C GLY A 16 3.66 2.12 8.97
N ARG A 17 3.58 3.02 9.96
CA ARG A 17 3.33 4.45 9.73
C ARG A 17 4.56 5.25 9.31
N LEU A 18 5.75 4.90 9.79
CA LEU A 18 6.94 5.74 9.62
C LEU A 18 7.32 5.95 8.16
N TRP A 19 7.36 4.89 7.37
CA TRP A 19 7.72 4.99 5.95
C TRP A 19 6.65 5.73 5.14
N ARG A 20 5.36 5.53 5.48
CA ARG A 20 4.23 6.21 4.84
C ARG A 20 4.28 7.72 5.08
N ARG A 21 4.54 8.14 6.33
CA ARG A 21 4.72 9.56 6.69
C ARG A 21 5.91 10.21 6.00
N LYS A 22 6.98 9.46 5.72
CA LYS A 22 8.15 9.96 4.97
C LYS A 22 7.88 10.10 3.48
N LEU A 23 7.00 9.25 2.93
CA LEU A 23 6.74 9.20 1.49
C LEU A 23 5.56 10.08 1.07
N ALA A 24 4.49 10.12 1.85
CA ALA A 24 3.25 10.79 1.48
C ALA A 24 3.42 12.30 1.13
N PRO A 25 4.24 13.11 1.86
CA PRO A 25 4.50 14.49 1.47
C PRO A 25 5.13 14.63 0.08
N PHE A 26 6.10 13.78 -0.26
CA PHE A 26 6.69 13.78 -1.60
C PHE A 26 5.64 13.54 -2.70
N LEU A 27 4.77 12.57 -2.50
CA LEU A 27 3.71 12.25 -3.47
C LEU A 27 2.70 13.38 -3.62
N ARG A 28 2.30 14.00 -2.48
CA ARG A 28 1.30 15.08 -2.47
C ARG A 28 1.87 16.39 -2.98
N ASP A 29 3.01 16.84 -2.42
CA ASP A 29 3.51 18.20 -2.60
C ASP A 29 4.39 18.34 -3.84
N GLN A 30 5.19 17.32 -4.16
CA GLN A 30 6.10 17.38 -5.32
C GLN A 30 5.47 16.80 -6.59
N LEU A 31 4.71 15.70 -6.49
CA LEU A 31 4.08 15.09 -7.65
C LEU A 31 2.62 15.55 -7.89
N GLY A 32 1.97 16.11 -6.88
CA GLY A 32 0.56 16.52 -6.94
C GLY A 32 -0.40 15.32 -6.96
N HIS A 33 0.01 14.18 -6.40
CA HIS A 33 -0.81 12.97 -6.36
C HIS A 33 -1.65 12.90 -5.09
N ARG A 34 -2.83 12.33 -5.18
CA ARG A 34 -3.59 11.89 -4.01
C ARG A 34 -2.94 10.62 -3.45
N VAL A 35 -3.05 10.45 -2.15
CA VAL A 35 -2.47 9.31 -1.44
C VAL A 35 -3.55 8.68 -0.59
N TYR A 36 -3.75 7.37 -0.75
CA TYR A 36 -4.49 6.53 0.19
C TYR A 36 -3.51 5.76 1.07
N ASP A 37 -3.65 5.92 2.37
CA ASP A 37 -2.85 5.25 3.40
C ASP A 37 -3.76 4.40 4.30
N PRO A 38 -3.79 3.06 4.12
CA PRO A 38 -4.62 2.19 4.95
C PRO A 38 -4.35 2.33 6.46
N ALA A 39 -3.13 2.69 6.86
CA ALA A 39 -2.79 2.86 8.28
C ALA A 39 -3.44 4.11 8.92
N GLU A 40 -3.83 5.10 8.11
CA GLU A 40 -4.54 6.32 8.54
C GLU A 40 -6.02 6.28 8.15
N ASP A 41 -6.35 5.63 7.04
CA ASP A 41 -7.66 5.68 6.39
C ASP A 41 -8.54 4.44 6.64
N GLU A 42 -8.00 3.36 7.21
CA GLU A 42 -8.74 2.09 7.41
C GLU A 42 -10.03 2.24 8.23
N MET A 43 -10.11 3.29 9.06
CA MET A 43 -11.26 3.54 9.94
C MET A 43 -12.41 4.28 9.24
N LYS A 44 -12.21 4.80 8.03
CA LYS A 44 -13.19 5.68 7.37
C LYS A 44 -14.50 4.99 6.99
N ASN A 45 -14.49 3.67 6.81
CA ASN A 45 -15.66 2.88 6.46
C ASN A 45 -16.20 2.03 7.62
N LEU A 46 -15.69 2.25 8.83
CA LEU A 46 -16.12 1.59 10.05
C LEU A 46 -16.97 2.52 10.92
N THR A 47 -17.84 1.93 11.75
CA THR A 47 -18.48 2.69 12.84
C THR A 47 -17.45 3.00 13.92
N GLU A 48 -17.75 4.00 14.78
CA GLU A 48 -16.87 4.34 15.91
C GLU A 48 -16.59 3.14 16.82
N GLU A 49 -17.60 2.31 17.08
CA GLU A 49 -17.46 1.11 17.89
C GLU A 49 -16.57 0.07 17.20
N GLU A 50 -16.74 -0.16 15.88
CA GLU A 50 -15.89 -1.06 15.10
C GLU A 50 -14.44 -0.57 15.11
N ALA A 51 -14.23 0.72 14.84
CA ALA A 51 -12.90 1.32 14.82
C ALA A 51 -12.18 1.18 16.17
N ALA A 52 -12.91 1.35 17.28
CA ALA A 52 -12.35 1.26 18.63
C ALA A 52 -11.99 -0.18 19.04
N HIS A 53 -12.77 -1.18 18.63
CA HIS A 53 -12.74 -2.50 19.27
C HIS A 53 -12.46 -3.68 18.34
N PHE A 54 -12.44 -3.54 17.01
CA PHE A 54 -12.38 -4.71 16.12
C PHE A 54 -11.15 -5.58 16.37
N ARG A 55 -10.00 -5.00 16.76
CA ARG A 55 -8.79 -5.80 17.06
C ARG A 55 -8.95 -6.68 18.30
N GLU A 56 -9.68 -6.23 19.32
CA GLU A 56 -10.00 -7.00 20.52
C GLU A 56 -10.94 -8.17 20.18
N TRP A 57 -11.88 -7.98 19.24
CA TRP A 57 -12.80 -9.02 18.80
C TRP A 57 -12.11 -10.21 18.12
N LYS A 58 -10.87 -10.06 17.69
CA LYS A 58 -10.09 -11.17 17.14
C LYS A 58 -10.00 -12.35 18.11
N THR A 59 -10.01 -12.09 19.42
CA THR A 59 -9.94 -13.10 20.49
C THR A 59 -11.24 -13.24 21.27
N THR A 60 -12.11 -12.22 21.29
CA THR A 60 -13.32 -12.19 22.13
C THR A 60 -14.60 -12.47 21.34
N ASP A 61 -14.67 -12.06 20.06
CA ASP A 61 -15.82 -12.27 19.16
C ASP A 61 -15.33 -12.39 17.71
N LEU A 62 -14.90 -13.59 17.34
CA LEU A 62 -14.30 -13.85 16.02
C LEU A 62 -15.26 -13.55 14.87
N ASP A 63 -16.56 -13.75 15.04
CA ASP A 63 -17.54 -13.48 13.97
C ASP A 63 -17.75 -11.99 13.75
N ARG A 64 -17.73 -11.22 14.81
CA ARG A 64 -17.77 -9.74 14.74
C ARG A 64 -16.50 -9.22 14.11
N PHE A 65 -15.33 -9.72 14.52
CA PHE A 65 -14.05 -9.40 13.89
C PHE A 65 -14.07 -9.66 12.38
N ARG A 66 -14.50 -10.86 11.96
CA ARG A 66 -14.59 -11.22 10.54
C ARG A 66 -15.49 -10.29 9.74
N ARG A 67 -16.67 -9.95 10.28
CA ARG A 67 -17.58 -9.00 9.61
C ARG A 67 -16.95 -7.65 9.41
N THR A 68 -16.28 -7.13 10.43
CA THR A 68 -15.61 -5.82 10.36
C THR A 68 -14.44 -5.82 9.39
N VAL A 69 -13.56 -6.82 9.46
CA VAL A 69 -12.40 -6.92 8.55
C VAL A 69 -12.85 -7.12 7.09
N ARG A 70 -13.97 -7.81 6.84
CA ARG A 70 -14.53 -7.91 5.47
C ARG A 70 -14.95 -6.56 4.89
N LYS A 71 -15.38 -5.59 5.72
CA LYS A 71 -15.65 -4.22 5.25
C LYS A 71 -14.37 -3.52 4.83
N ILE A 72 -13.29 -3.67 5.60
CA ILE A 72 -11.97 -3.12 5.26
C ILE A 72 -11.48 -3.74 3.95
N ILE A 73 -11.48 -5.06 3.83
CA ILE A 73 -11.07 -5.77 2.62
C ILE A 73 -11.86 -5.28 1.40
N ALA A 74 -13.19 -5.21 1.50
CA ALA A 74 -14.03 -4.78 0.39
C ALA A 74 -13.72 -3.35 -0.05
N PHE A 75 -13.48 -2.45 0.90
CA PHE A 75 -13.15 -1.06 0.63
C PHE A 75 -11.77 -0.91 -0.02
N ASP A 76 -10.74 -1.57 0.54
CA ASP A 76 -9.37 -1.49 0.04
C ASP A 76 -9.25 -2.09 -1.36
N LEU A 77 -9.88 -3.24 -1.61
CA LEU A 77 -9.88 -3.86 -2.93
C LEU A 77 -10.66 -3.03 -3.96
N ASP A 78 -11.79 -2.41 -3.60
CA ASP A 78 -12.51 -1.48 -4.49
C ASP A 78 -11.65 -0.27 -4.86
N LEU A 79 -10.92 0.29 -3.89
CA LEU A 79 -9.98 1.38 -4.15
C LEU A 79 -8.87 0.97 -5.13
N ILE A 80 -8.28 -0.19 -4.93
CA ILE A 80 -7.25 -0.72 -5.82
C ILE A 80 -7.85 -0.95 -7.21
N GLU A 81 -8.93 -1.71 -7.32
CA GLU A 81 -9.49 -2.14 -8.60
C GLU A 81 -10.04 -1.00 -9.47
N ASN A 82 -10.58 0.05 -8.84
CA ASN A 82 -11.38 1.05 -9.54
C ASN A 82 -10.84 2.48 -9.44
N LYS A 83 -9.84 2.75 -8.59
CA LYS A 83 -9.41 4.14 -8.33
C LYS A 83 -7.90 4.34 -8.28
N ALA A 84 -7.12 3.34 -7.85
CA ALA A 84 -5.67 3.48 -7.76
C ALA A 84 -5.03 3.50 -9.15
N ASP A 85 -4.15 4.46 -9.38
CA ASP A 85 -3.33 4.53 -10.59
C ASP A 85 -2.07 3.70 -10.47
N TYR A 86 -1.58 3.49 -9.24
CA TYR A 86 -0.45 2.62 -8.92
C TYR A 86 -0.38 2.32 -7.42
N LEU A 87 0.31 1.21 -7.09
CA LEU A 87 0.61 0.82 -5.71
C LEU A 87 2.08 1.05 -5.38
N ILE A 88 2.35 1.46 -4.16
CA ILE A 88 3.69 1.42 -3.55
C ILE A 88 3.63 0.46 -2.37
N CYS A 89 4.39 -0.62 -2.45
CA CYS A 89 4.50 -1.60 -1.39
C CYS A 89 5.85 -1.46 -0.68
N TYR A 90 5.84 -1.30 0.65
CA TYR A 90 7.04 -1.36 1.46
C TYR A 90 7.09 -2.66 2.27
N TRP A 91 8.15 -3.46 2.05
CA TRP A 91 8.37 -4.74 2.72
C TRP A 91 9.64 -4.67 3.56
N PRO A 92 9.53 -4.44 4.90
CA PRO A 92 10.66 -4.00 5.72
C PRO A 92 11.66 -5.08 6.09
N SER A 93 11.27 -6.35 6.19
CA SER A 93 12.12 -7.45 6.68
C SER A 93 11.65 -8.81 6.17
N GLU A 94 12.52 -9.81 6.29
CA GLU A 94 12.21 -11.22 6.00
C GLU A 94 11.14 -11.80 6.94
N ASN A 95 11.04 -11.25 8.15
CA ASN A 95 10.04 -11.66 9.14
C ASN A 95 8.71 -10.90 9.02
N ALA A 96 8.56 -10.04 8.01
CA ALA A 96 7.30 -9.33 7.78
C ALA A 96 6.20 -10.30 7.36
N HIS A 97 5.04 -10.18 7.98
CA HIS A 97 3.87 -11.00 7.70
C HIS A 97 2.68 -10.10 7.38
N SER A 98 2.10 -10.28 6.21
CA SER A 98 0.86 -9.58 5.84
C SER A 98 0.14 -10.31 4.72
N GLY A 99 -0.90 -11.06 5.09
CA GLY A 99 -1.80 -11.68 4.11
C GLY A 99 -2.54 -10.63 3.26
N GLY A 100 -2.91 -9.50 3.87
CA GLY A 100 -3.55 -8.37 3.19
C GLY A 100 -2.66 -7.80 2.11
N THR A 101 -1.41 -7.47 2.42
CA THR A 101 -0.45 -6.93 1.43
C THR A 101 -0.27 -7.85 0.23
N SER A 102 -0.13 -9.17 0.45
CA SER A 102 -0.02 -10.12 -0.66
C SER A 102 -1.28 -10.18 -1.53
N ALA A 103 -2.46 -10.07 -0.91
CA ALA A 103 -3.73 -10.01 -1.64
C ALA A 103 -3.85 -8.72 -2.46
N GLU A 104 -3.53 -7.56 -1.89
CA GLU A 104 -3.52 -6.26 -2.56
C GLU A 104 -2.61 -6.26 -3.80
N LEU A 105 -1.38 -6.76 -3.67
CA LEU A 105 -0.45 -6.89 -4.79
C LEU A 105 -0.99 -7.82 -5.88
N THR A 106 -1.59 -8.94 -5.48
CA THR A 106 -2.19 -9.91 -6.42
C THR A 106 -3.31 -9.27 -7.22
N VAL A 107 -4.19 -8.52 -6.56
CA VAL A 107 -5.31 -7.83 -7.22
C VAL A 107 -4.78 -6.76 -8.18
N ALA A 108 -3.81 -5.93 -7.75
CA ALA A 108 -3.20 -4.92 -8.59
C ALA A 108 -2.56 -5.55 -9.85
N HIS A 109 -1.75 -6.59 -9.68
CA HIS A 109 -1.13 -7.33 -10.79
C HIS A 109 -2.18 -7.85 -11.78
N ARG A 110 -3.25 -8.49 -11.30
CA ARG A 110 -4.33 -9.01 -12.16
C ARG A 110 -5.09 -7.93 -12.92
N LYS A 111 -5.15 -6.73 -12.37
CA LYS A 111 -5.80 -5.56 -13.00
C LYS A 111 -4.84 -4.76 -13.88
N GLY A 112 -3.58 -5.11 -13.96
CA GLY A 112 -2.54 -4.37 -14.70
C GLY A 112 -2.23 -3.00 -14.08
N ILE A 113 -2.45 -2.85 -12.77
CA ILE A 113 -2.14 -1.64 -12.03
C ILE A 113 -0.67 -1.73 -11.60
N PRO A 114 0.19 -0.73 -11.94
CA PRO A 114 1.61 -0.78 -11.63
C PRO A 114 1.88 -0.93 -10.12
N VAL A 115 2.80 -1.84 -9.76
CA VAL A 115 3.23 -2.09 -8.38
C VAL A 115 4.72 -1.78 -8.24
N TYR A 116 5.07 -0.86 -7.35
CA TYR A 116 6.43 -0.49 -6.99
C TYR A 116 6.78 -1.07 -5.62
N LEU A 117 7.61 -2.12 -5.61
CA LEU A 117 8.04 -2.78 -4.39
C LEU A 117 9.33 -2.11 -3.87
N VAL A 118 9.30 -1.67 -2.62
CA VAL A 118 10.47 -1.15 -1.91
C VAL A 118 10.81 -2.10 -0.78
N THR A 119 12.04 -2.61 -0.76
CA THR A 119 12.51 -3.51 0.30
C THR A 119 14.01 -3.36 0.52
N PRO A 120 14.46 -3.23 1.79
CA PRO A 120 15.88 -3.17 2.13
C PRO A 120 16.55 -4.54 2.24
N ILE A 121 15.79 -5.64 2.17
CA ILE A 121 16.31 -7.01 2.33
C ILE A 121 16.87 -7.56 1.01
N ALA A 122 17.71 -8.58 1.11
CA ALA A 122 18.26 -9.27 -0.04
C ALA A 122 17.15 -9.93 -0.87
N ILE A 123 17.27 -9.90 -2.20
CA ILE A 123 16.21 -10.32 -3.12
C ILE A 123 15.84 -11.80 -2.96
N ASP A 124 16.79 -12.65 -2.58
CA ASP A 124 16.59 -14.08 -2.34
C ASP A 124 15.75 -14.36 -1.08
N GLN A 125 15.56 -13.37 -0.21
CA GLN A 125 14.72 -13.43 0.98
C GLN A 125 13.33 -12.80 0.79
N VAL A 126 13.09 -12.17 -0.36
CA VAL A 126 11.76 -11.64 -0.69
C VAL A 126 10.89 -12.76 -1.25
N SER A 127 9.64 -12.83 -0.81
CA SER A 127 8.67 -13.79 -1.37
C SER A 127 8.62 -13.71 -2.90
N GLY A 128 8.78 -14.84 -3.57
CA GLY A 128 8.66 -14.94 -5.03
C GLY A 128 7.31 -14.46 -5.56
N TRP A 129 6.24 -14.60 -4.75
CA TRP A 129 4.92 -14.07 -5.09
C TRP A 129 4.91 -12.54 -5.15
N MET A 130 5.53 -11.87 -4.18
CA MET A 130 5.62 -10.41 -4.15
C MET A 130 6.48 -9.88 -5.28
N LEU A 131 7.62 -10.53 -5.57
CA LEU A 131 8.47 -10.18 -6.71
C LEU A 131 7.72 -10.32 -8.03
N ALA A 132 6.98 -11.41 -8.23
CA ALA A 132 6.23 -11.65 -9.45
C ALA A 132 5.03 -10.70 -9.64
N CYS A 133 4.46 -10.18 -8.56
CA CYS A 133 3.37 -9.19 -8.61
C CYS A 133 3.87 -7.74 -8.71
N SER A 134 5.17 -7.48 -8.65
CA SER A 134 5.74 -6.14 -8.75
C SER A 134 6.32 -5.86 -10.14
N ASP A 135 6.16 -4.62 -10.62
CA ASP A 135 6.70 -4.14 -11.90
C ASP A 135 8.10 -3.55 -11.76
N GLN A 136 8.41 -2.97 -10.60
CA GLN A 136 9.71 -2.39 -10.28
C GLN A 136 10.08 -2.68 -8.84
N LEU A 137 11.38 -2.92 -8.61
CA LEU A 137 11.96 -3.17 -7.30
C LEU A 137 12.94 -2.05 -6.91
N PHE A 138 12.85 -1.58 -5.68
CA PHE A 138 13.74 -0.56 -5.11
C PHE A 138 14.29 -1.03 -3.76
N THR A 139 15.54 -0.71 -3.50
CA THR A 139 16.19 -1.02 -2.22
C THR A 139 16.00 0.09 -1.18
N SER A 140 15.47 1.25 -1.60
CA SER A 140 15.23 2.41 -0.71
C SER A 140 14.06 3.25 -1.18
N ILE A 141 13.48 4.01 -0.25
CA ILE A 141 12.43 5.00 -0.56
C ILE A 141 13.00 6.14 -1.42
N GLU A 142 14.25 6.50 -1.22
CA GLU A 142 14.92 7.53 -2.01
C GLU A 142 15.02 7.13 -3.48
N GLY A 143 15.46 5.90 -3.79
CA GLY A 143 15.50 5.38 -5.14
C GLY A 143 14.12 5.32 -5.80
N LEU A 144 13.07 4.98 -5.04
CA LEU A 144 11.69 5.07 -5.51
C LEU A 144 11.32 6.53 -5.86
N LYS A 145 11.63 7.50 -4.99
CA LYS A 145 11.31 8.92 -5.23
C LYS A 145 11.97 9.45 -6.50
N GLU A 146 13.26 9.14 -6.72
CA GLU A 146 13.98 9.51 -7.92
C GLU A 146 13.32 8.94 -9.19
N PHE A 147 12.96 7.68 -9.15
CA PHE A 147 12.26 7.03 -10.25
C PHE A 147 10.91 7.69 -10.54
N LEU A 148 10.09 7.91 -9.52
CA LEU A 148 8.76 8.52 -9.69
C LEU A 148 8.86 9.96 -10.18
N ALA A 149 9.82 10.75 -9.67
CA ALA A 149 10.06 12.11 -10.16
C ALA A 149 10.42 12.12 -11.65
N ALA A 150 11.32 11.25 -12.09
CA ALA A 150 11.72 11.14 -13.50
C ALA A 150 10.56 10.65 -14.40
N ARG A 151 9.79 9.65 -13.94
CA ARG A 151 8.65 9.10 -14.67
C ARG A 151 7.57 10.16 -14.91
N PHE A 152 7.12 10.82 -13.85
CA PHE A 152 6.01 11.77 -13.94
C PHE A 152 6.40 13.15 -14.47
N ALA A 153 7.69 13.54 -14.44
CA ALA A 153 8.18 14.70 -15.17
C ALA A 153 8.03 14.49 -16.69
N ARG A 154 8.35 13.31 -17.21
CA ARG A 154 8.21 12.95 -18.63
C ARG A 154 6.75 12.94 -19.08
N GLU A 155 5.83 12.44 -18.26
CA GLU A 155 4.40 12.42 -18.55
C GLU A 155 3.83 13.84 -18.66
N LYS A 156 4.22 14.79 -17.79
CA LYS A 156 3.83 16.19 -17.88
C LYS A 156 4.32 16.84 -19.18
N GLN A 157 5.57 16.57 -19.59
CA GLN A 157 6.10 17.08 -20.86
C GLN A 157 5.35 16.55 -22.07
N THR A 158 5.01 15.26 -22.09
CA THR A 158 4.27 14.64 -23.19
C THR A 158 2.84 15.17 -23.34
N GLN A 159 2.21 15.59 -22.24
CA GLN A 159 0.86 16.18 -22.27
C GLN A 159 0.84 17.62 -22.78
N LEU A 160 1.94 18.36 -22.66
CA LEU A 160 2.07 19.74 -23.15
C LEU A 160 2.24 19.83 -24.68
N TRP A 161 2.53 18.71 -25.34
CA TRP A 161 2.77 18.65 -26.79
C TRP A 161 1.63 17.94 -27.57
N LYS A 162 0.50 17.65 -26.90
CA LYS A 162 -0.74 17.15 -27.51
C LYS A 162 -1.83 18.22 -27.48
#